data_131bd38051b83fed1bd37c5ed6fd2a3a
#
_entry.id   131bd38051b83fed1bd37c5ed6fd2a3a
#
_cell.length_a   1.000
_cell.length_b   1.000
_cell.length_c   1.000
_cell.angle_alpha   90.00
_cell.angle_beta   90.00
_cell.angle_gamma   90.00
#
_symmetry.space_group_name_H-M   'P 1'
#
loop_
_entity.id
_entity.type
_entity.pdbx_description
1 polymer ?
#
loop_
_entity_poly.entity_id
_entity_poly.type
_entity_poly.pdbx_seq_one_letter_code
_entity_poly.pdbx_strand_id
1 'polypeptide(L)'
;MRRNITLFFRKIINSSIVVIISTFISLLVAEFIVAVVSPQDLSGSWSIIHESGLLLNKPEGSTKHQHKGMTVNYNFNKFHDRDVGTYDKRKEKRVLMLGDSFSFGWLLKDEDTFGYKLAQNYPEWNWINASAPAWGLSEYTKYTSLFCNKLTLSKAIKI
;
A
#
# COMPACT_ATOMS: atom_id res chain seq x y z
N MET A 1 14.75 -59.80 -23.74
CA MET A 1 13.51 -59.01 -23.61
C MET A 1 13.60 -57.95 -22.53
N ARG A 2 13.97 -58.23 -21.28
CA ARG A 2 14.09 -57.26 -20.15
C ARG A 2 15.02 -56.07 -20.44
N ARG A 3 16.15 -56.24 -21.09
CA ARG A 3 17.15 -55.19 -21.38
C ARG A 3 16.62 -54.07 -22.29
N ASN A 4 15.76 -54.39 -23.24
CA ASN A 4 15.18 -53.41 -24.15
C ASN A 4 14.09 -52.55 -23.46
N ILE A 5 13.36 -53.13 -22.51
CA ILE A 5 12.36 -52.44 -21.72
C ILE A 5 13.02 -51.41 -20.80
N THR A 6 14.13 -51.77 -20.15
CA THR A 6 14.86 -50.83 -19.27
C THR A 6 15.46 -49.66 -20.04
N LEU A 7 16.00 -49.90 -21.25
CA LEU A 7 16.50 -48.84 -22.12
C LEU A 7 15.39 -47.89 -22.60
N PHE A 8 14.23 -48.46 -22.90
CA PHE A 8 13.06 -47.66 -23.29
C PHE A 8 12.58 -46.74 -22.16
N PHE A 9 12.43 -47.27 -20.94
CA PHE A 9 12.04 -46.45 -19.76
C PHE A 9 13.10 -45.38 -19.44
N ARG A 10 14.39 -45.69 -19.52
CA ARG A 10 15.47 -44.74 -19.32
C ARG A 10 15.44 -43.60 -20.34
N LYS A 11 15.11 -43.89 -21.59
CA LYS A 11 14.97 -42.88 -22.64
C LYS A 11 13.78 -41.96 -22.36
N ILE A 12 12.65 -42.51 -21.95
CA ILE A 12 11.45 -41.70 -21.57
C ILE A 12 11.78 -40.81 -20.40
N ILE A 13 12.36 -41.34 -19.33
CA ILE A 13 12.74 -40.57 -18.13
C ILE A 13 13.69 -39.43 -18.49
N ASN A 14 14.75 -39.71 -19.27
CA ASN A 14 15.69 -38.66 -19.67
C ASN A 14 15.03 -37.59 -20.54
N SER A 15 14.14 -37.97 -21.47
CA SER A 15 13.38 -37.00 -22.27
C SER A 15 12.43 -36.16 -21.41
N SER A 16 11.75 -36.77 -20.43
CA SER A 16 10.89 -36.05 -19.52
C SER A 16 11.64 -35.04 -18.65
N ILE A 17 12.83 -35.43 -18.16
CA ILE A 17 13.70 -34.52 -17.40
C ILE A 17 14.11 -33.31 -18.23
N VAL A 18 14.52 -33.55 -19.49
CA VAL A 18 14.92 -32.47 -20.42
C VAL A 18 13.73 -31.51 -20.65
N VAL A 19 12.52 -32.03 -20.88
CA VAL A 19 11.32 -31.23 -21.08
C VAL A 19 11.02 -30.40 -19.84
N ILE A 20 11.08 -30.99 -18.66
CA ILE A 20 10.82 -30.29 -17.39
C ILE A 20 11.83 -29.14 -17.20
N ILE A 21 13.12 -29.42 -17.38
CA ILE A 21 14.17 -28.42 -17.21
C ILE A 21 14.03 -27.30 -18.25
N SER A 22 13.79 -27.62 -19.51
CA SER A 22 13.63 -26.61 -20.56
C SER A 22 12.37 -25.74 -20.32
N THR A 23 11.28 -26.34 -19.88
CA THR A 23 10.07 -25.58 -19.49
C THR A 23 10.36 -24.64 -18.34
N PHE A 24 11.04 -25.12 -17.30
CA PHE A 24 11.40 -24.28 -16.15
C PHE A 24 12.29 -23.09 -16.55
N ILE A 25 13.33 -23.35 -17.37
CA ILE A 25 14.21 -22.28 -17.88
C ILE A 25 13.42 -21.29 -18.73
N SER A 26 12.51 -21.76 -19.59
CA SER A 26 11.68 -20.90 -20.44
C SER A 26 10.76 -20.00 -19.61
N LEU A 27 10.18 -20.52 -18.52
CA LEU A 27 9.36 -19.72 -17.59
C LEU A 27 10.19 -18.66 -16.87
N LEU A 28 11.40 -18.98 -16.42
CA LEU A 28 12.30 -17.99 -15.80
C LEU A 28 12.68 -16.86 -16.78
N VAL A 29 12.96 -17.23 -18.03
CA VAL A 29 13.27 -16.23 -19.07
C VAL A 29 12.05 -15.37 -19.38
N ALA A 30 10.85 -15.95 -19.47
CA ALA A 30 9.63 -15.22 -19.70
C ALA A 30 9.33 -14.25 -18.54
N GLU A 31 9.46 -14.69 -17.28
CA GLU A 31 9.31 -13.85 -16.09
C GLU A 31 10.31 -12.70 -16.10
N PHE A 32 11.56 -12.94 -16.42
CA PHE A 32 12.58 -11.90 -16.54
C PHE A 32 12.22 -10.87 -17.62
N ILE A 33 11.76 -11.33 -18.77
CA ILE A 33 11.33 -10.44 -19.86
C ILE A 33 10.14 -9.58 -19.40
N VAL A 34 9.13 -10.18 -18.77
CA VAL A 34 7.96 -9.45 -18.24
C VAL A 34 8.38 -8.44 -17.18
N ALA A 35 9.26 -8.80 -16.27
CA ALA A 35 9.75 -7.91 -15.23
C ALA A 35 10.47 -6.66 -15.79
N VAL A 36 11.15 -6.80 -16.94
CA VAL A 36 11.86 -5.69 -17.59
C VAL A 36 10.95 -4.87 -18.51
N VAL A 37 10.12 -5.54 -19.31
CA VAL A 37 9.30 -4.87 -20.35
C VAL A 37 8.01 -4.30 -19.78
N SER A 38 7.41 -4.98 -18.82
CA SER A 38 6.14 -4.59 -18.17
C SER A 38 6.21 -4.85 -16.67
N PRO A 39 6.98 -4.02 -15.94
CA PRO A 39 7.12 -4.20 -14.48
C PRO A 39 5.77 -4.12 -13.79
N GLN A 40 5.57 -5.01 -12.82
CA GLN A 40 4.33 -5.09 -12.04
C GLN A 40 4.10 -3.79 -11.25
N ASP A 41 2.86 -3.36 -11.17
CA ASP A 41 2.46 -2.21 -10.36
C ASP A 41 2.68 -2.48 -8.87
N LEU A 42 3.38 -1.59 -8.18
CA LEU A 42 3.57 -1.63 -6.73
C LEU A 42 2.38 -0.96 -6.04
N SER A 43 1.25 -1.63 -6.00
CA SER A 43 0.03 -1.12 -5.40
C SER A 43 -0.24 -1.78 -4.05
N GLY A 44 -0.61 -0.97 -3.04
CA GLY A 44 -0.96 -1.48 -1.69
C GLY A 44 0.23 -1.81 -0.79
N SER A 45 1.48 -1.63 -1.25
CA SER A 45 2.69 -1.94 -0.46
C SER A 45 2.83 -1.09 0.82
N TRP A 46 2.08 0.01 0.92
CA TRP A 46 2.02 0.90 2.09
C TRP A 46 0.96 0.49 3.11
N SER A 47 0.11 -0.48 2.82
CA SER A 47 -0.98 -0.90 3.70
C SER A 47 -0.57 -2.07 4.57
N ILE A 48 -1.04 -2.04 5.82
CA ILE A 48 -0.86 -3.13 6.80
C ILE A 48 -2.20 -3.49 7.43
N ILE A 49 -2.37 -4.74 7.80
CA ILE A 49 -3.50 -5.15 8.64
C ILE A 49 -3.09 -4.91 10.10
N HIS A 50 -3.77 -3.95 10.74
CA HIS A 50 -3.57 -3.66 12.15
C HIS A 50 -4.25 -4.73 13.03
N GLU A 51 -3.79 -4.91 14.27
CA GLU A 51 -4.38 -5.86 15.24
C GLU A 51 -5.88 -5.69 15.45
N SER A 52 -6.40 -4.48 15.25
CA SER A 52 -7.83 -4.20 15.25
C SER A 52 -8.58 -4.79 14.05
N GLY A 53 -7.90 -5.33 13.05
CA GLY A 53 -8.46 -5.78 11.79
C GLY A 53 -8.77 -4.65 10.78
N LEU A 54 -8.36 -3.41 11.07
CA LEU A 54 -8.39 -2.31 10.11
C LEU A 54 -7.19 -2.38 9.17
N LEU A 55 -7.40 -2.07 7.91
CA LEU A 55 -6.34 -1.80 6.97
C LEU A 55 -5.83 -0.38 7.22
N LEU A 56 -4.64 -0.23 7.77
CA LEU A 56 -4.00 1.05 8.03
C LEU A 56 -2.82 1.26 7.07
N ASN A 57 -2.38 2.51 6.97
CA ASN A 57 -1.11 2.79 6.30
C ASN A 57 0.06 2.30 7.18
N LYS A 58 1.22 2.04 6.59
CA LYS A 58 2.44 1.72 7.35
C LYS A 58 2.78 2.85 8.32
N PRO A 59 3.22 2.54 9.53
CA PRO A 59 3.71 3.58 10.43
C PRO A 59 5.07 4.06 9.94
N GLU A 60 5.23 5.36 9.88
CA GLU A 60 6.50 6.06 9.63
C GLU A 60 7.26 5.64 8.35
N GLY A 61 7.75 6.62 7.63
CA GLY A 61 8.56 6.41 6.44
C GLY A 61 7.87 6.72 5.12
N SER A 62 8.54 6.36 4.03
CA SER A 62 8.07 6.59 2.66
C SER A 62 7.87 5.28 1.92
N THR A 63 6.88 5.26 1.05
CA THR A 63 6.61 4.11 0.19
C THR A 63 6.32 4.56 -1.24
N LYS A 64 6.97 3.90 -2.18
CA LYS A 64 6.77 4.13 -3.61
C LYS A 64 5.51 3.40 -4.08
N HIS A 65 4.61 4.13 -4.73
CA HIS A 65 3.46 3.58 -5.45
C HIS A 65 3.68 3.74 -6.96
N GLN A 66 3.56 2.67 -7.69
CA GLN A 66 3.64 2.66 -9.13
C GLN A 66 2.34 2.07 -9.70
N HIS A 67 1.71 2.81 -10.60
CA HIS A 67 0.48 2.37 -11.26
C HIS A 67 0.37 2.98 -12.65
N LYS A 68 0.19 2.15 -13.67
CA LYS A 68 0.04 2.55 -15.09
C LYS A 68 1.08 3.57 -15.55
N GLY A 69 2.35 3.33 -15.22
CA GLY A 69 3.46 4.19 -15.60
C GLY A 69 3.64 5.46 -14.75
N MET A 70 2.71 5.77 -13.87
CA MET A 70 2.86 6.84 -12.87
C MET A 70 3.58 6.33 -11.64
N THR A 71 4.45 7.14 -11.08
CA THR A 71 5.16 6.84 -9.84
C THR A 71 4.97 7.98 -8.85
N VAL A 72 4.52 7.65 -7.65
CA VAL A 72 4.30 8.59 -6.55
C VAL A 72 4.91 8.02 -5.28
N ASN A 73 5.52 8.88 -4.47
CA ASN A 73 5.93 8.53 -3.12
C ASN A 73 4.89 9.03 -2.13
N TYR A 74 4.54 8.18 -1.18
CA TYR A 74 3.68 8.50 -0.06
C TYR A 74 4.51 8.53 1.21
N ASN A 75 4.39 9.59 1.98
CA ASN A 75 5.01 9.69 3.29
C ASN A 75 3.98 9.50 4.39
N PHE A 76 4.36 8.78 5.43
CA PHE A 76 3.51 8.45 6.57
C PHE A 76 4.19 8.83 7.87
N ASN A 77 3.40 9.30 8.81
CA ASN A 77 3.85 9.55 10.18
C ASN A 77 3.73 8.27 11.05
N LYS A 78 4.24 8.36 12.26
CA LYS A 78 4.21 7.24 13.22
C LYS A 78 2.81 6.82 13.69
N PHE A 79 1.78 7.59 13.36
CA PHE A 79 0.39 7.32 13.73
C PHE A 79 -0.41 6.68 12.57
N HIS A 80 0.27 6.21 11.52
CA HIS A 80 -0.32 5.63 10.29
C HIS A 80 -1.03 6.65 9.39
N ASP A 81 -0.87 7.96 9.66
CA ASP A 81 -1.52 8.98 8.87
C ASP A 81 -0.64 9.34 7.68
N ARG A 82 -1.27 9.68 6.56
CA ARG A 82 -0.56 10.28 5.44
C ARG A 82 -0.03 11.65 5.84
N ASP A 83 1.23 11.92 5.51
CA ASP A 83 1.87 13.18 5.87
C ASP A 83 1.19 14.37 5.18
N VAL A 84 0.76 15.34 5.98
CA VAL A 84 0.17 16.60 5.53
C VAL A 84 0.96 17.81 6.02
N GLY A 85 2.18 17.58 6.48
CA GLY A 85 3.06 18.59 7.06
C GLY A 85 3.27 18.40 8.56
N THR A 86 3.78 19.42 9.21
CA THR A 86 4.21 19.34 10.61
C THR A 86 3.03 19.27 11.59
N TYR A 87 2.99 18.19 12.37
CA TYR A 87 2.16 18.09 13.56
C TYR A 87 2.82 18.83 14.73
N ASP A 88 2.13 19.81 15.30
CA ASP A 88 2.59 20.56 16.49
C ASP A 88 1.66 20.26 17.68
N LYS A 89 2.20 19.61 18.71
CA LYS A 89 1.46 19.28 19.95
C LYS A 89 0.90 20.49 20.69
N ARG A 90 1.47 21.69 20.48
CA ARG A 90 1.04 22.93 21.13
C ARG A 90 -0.25 23.48 20.54
N LYS A 91 -0.60 23.08 19.31
CA LYS A 91 -1.84 23.49 18.67
C LYS A 91 -3.01 22.74 19.28
N GLU A 92 -3.98 23.48 19.81
CA GLU A 92 -5.18 22.91 20.45
C GLU A 92 -6.20 22.38 19.44
N LYS A 93 -6.31 23.09 18.30
CA LYS A 93 -7.28 22.72 17.26
C LYS A 93 -6.73 21.59 16.39
N ARG A 94 -7.52 20.54 16.26
CA ARG A 94 -7.17 19.35 15.46
C ARG A 94 -8.30 18.98 14.53
N VAL A 95 -7.97 18.71 13.28
CA VAL A 95 -8.89 18.23 12.25
C VAL A 95 -8.46 16.82 11.85
N LEU A 96 -9.34 15.87 12.09
CA LEU A 96 -9.17 14.49 11.63
C LEU A 96 -9.92 14.32 10.32
N MET A 97 -9.18 13.98 9.28
CA MET A 97 -9.72 13.62 7.97
C MET A 97 -9.80 12.11 7.89
N LEU A 98 -10.99 11.58 7.70
CA LEU A 98 -11.27 10.18 7.44
C LEU A 98 -11.89 10.04 6.06
N GLY A 99 -11.43 9.09 5.30
CA GLY A 99 -11.94 8.87 3.97
C GLY A 99 -11.27 7.70 3.27
N ASP A 100 -11.65 7.52 2.04
CA ASP A 100 -11.18 6.50 1.13
C ASP A 100 -9.95 6.96 0.32
N SER A 101 -9.79 6.41 -0.88
CA SER A 101 -8.72 6.74 -1.81
C SER A 101 -8.71 8.22 -2.25
N PHE A 102 -9.85 8.90 -2.28
CA PHE A 102 -9.92 10.32 -2.62
C PHE A 102 -9.34 11.18 -1.50
N SER A 103 -9.76 10.95 -0.27
CA SER A 103 -9.23 11.67 0.89
C SER A 103 -7.78 11.31 1.19
N PHE A 104 -7.40 10.06 0.93
CA PHE A 104 -6.00 9.63 0.97
C PHE A 104 -5.15 10.38 -0.06
N GLY A 105 -5.70 10.74 -1.23
CA GLY A 105 -4.98 11.33 -2.36
C GLY A 105 -4.26 10.26 -3.20
N TRP A 106 -5.02 9.28 -3.70
CA TRP A 106 -4.52 8.22 -4.57
C TRP A 106 -3.81 8.80 -5.80
N LEU A 107 -2.59 8.34 -6.08
CA LEU A 107 -1.72 8.81 -7.18
C LEU A 107 -1.37 10.31 -7.14
N LEU A 108 -1.56 10.98 -6.01
CA LEU A 108 -1.10 12.34 -5.81
C LEU A 108 0.16 12.35 -4.94
N LYS A 109 1.08 13.28 -5.21
CA LYS A 109 2.14 13.60 -4.27
C LYS A 109 1.55 14.20 -2.99
N ASP A 110 2.28 14.15 -1.89
CA ASP A 110 1.75 14.65 -0.62
C ASP A 110 1.35 16.13 -0.71
N GLU A 111 2.18 16.96 -1.34
CA GLU A 111 1.94 18.39 -1.54
C GLU A 111 0.75 18.72 -2.45
N ASP A 112 0.30 17.77 -3.28
CA ASP A 112 -0.84 17.95 -4.19
C ASP A 112 -2.17 17.53 -3.56
N THR A 113 -2.13 16.86 -2.40
CA THR A 113 -3.34 16.44 -1.70
C THR A 113 -4.09 17.65 -1.11
N PHE A 114 -5.42 17.57 -1.08
CA PHE A 114 -6.21 18.63 -0.44
C PHE A 114 -5.91 18.74 1.06
N GLY A 115 -5.59 17.63 1.72
CA GLY A 115 -5.19 17.64 3.13
C GLY A 115 -3.94 18.46 3.39
N TYR A 116 -2.93 18.29 2.54
CA TYR A 116 -1.72 19.09 2.62
C TYR A 116 -2.02 20.60 2.36
N LYS A 117 -2.78 20.89 1.31
CA LYS A 117 -3.16 22.27 0.96
C LYS A 117 -3.96 22.96 2.06
N LEU A 118 -4.87 22.22 2.71
CA LEU A 118 -5.59 22.73 3.88
C LEU A 118 -4.65 23.00 5.06
N ALA A 119 -3.69 22.12 5.31
CA ALA A 119 -2.70 22.30 6.37
C ALA A 119 -1.81 23.54 6.12
N GLN A 120 -1.48 23.84 4.87
CA GLN A 120 -0.75 25.06 4.51
C GLN A 120 -1.59 26.33 4.62
N ASN A 121 -2.87 26.28 4.24
CA ASN A 121 -3.76 27.44 4.28
C ASN A 121 -4.28 27.79 5.69
N TYR A 122 -4.30 26.80 6.57
CA TYR A 122 -4.76 26.95 7.96
C TYR A 122 -3.71 26.39 8.92
N PRO A 123 -2.54 27.01 9.00
CA PRO A 123 -1.39 26.51 9.75
C PRO A 123 -1.60 26.53 11.26
N GLU A 124 -2.58 27.24 11.76
CA GLU A 124 -2.93 27.28 13.20
C GLU A 124 -3.61 26.00 13.70
N TRP A 125 -4.00 25.11 12.80
CA TRP A 125 -4.64 23.83 13.11
C TRP A 125 -3.68 22.66 12.88
N ASN A 126 -3.86 21.58 13.62
CA ASN A 126 -3.26 20.29 13.30
C ASN A 126 -4.18 19.50 12.39
N TRP A 127 -3.72 19.21 11.20
CA TRP A 127 -4.42 18.37 10.23
C TRP A 127 -3.88 16.95 10.31
N ILE A 128 -4.77 15.97 10.37
CA ILE A 128 -4.46 14.56 10.53
C ILE A 128 -5.19 13.82 9.40
N ASN A 129 -4.47 13.30 8.42
CA ASN A 129 -5.05 12.53 7.32
C ASN A 129 -4.91 11.02 7.61
N ALA A 130 -5.89 10.47 8.33
CA ALA A 130 -5.96 9.06 8.65
C ALA A 130 -6.71 8.23 7.59
N SER A 131 -6.99 8.81 6.43
CA SER A 131 -7.66 8.11 5.32
C SER A 131 -6.81 6.97 4.77
N ALA A 132 -7.46 5.91 4.33
CA ALA A 132 -6.81 4.81 3.65
C ALA A 132 -7.63 4.33 2.45
N PRO A 133 -6.98 3.87 1.37
CA PRO A 133 -7.69 3.33 0.21
C PRO A 133 -8.60 2.16 0.60
N ALA A 134 -9.74 2.05 -0.08
CA ALA A 134 -10.76 1.03 0.13
C ALA A 134 -11.53 1.11 1.48
N TRP A 135 -11.36 2.17 2.25
CA TRP A 135 -12.18 2.41 3.44
C TRP A 135 -13.61 2.83 3.07
N GLY A 136 -14.55 2.38 3.87
CA GLY A 136 -15.95 2.76 3.82
C GLY A 136 -16.46 3.20 5.19
N LEU A 137 -17.77 3.31 5.34
CA LEU A 137 -18.41 3.80 6.57
C LEU A 137 -18.08 2.93 7.80
N SER A 138 -17.93 1.62 7.61
CA SER A 138 -17.58 0.66 8.67
C SER A 138 -16.20 0.95 9.25
N GLU A 139 -15.22 1.21 8.37
CA GLU A 139 -13.84 1.52 8.76
C GLU A 139 -13.78 2.88 9.47
N TYR A 140 -14.50 3.90 8.98
CA TYR A 140 -14.57 5.21 9.65
C TYR A 140 -15.11 5.09 11.06
N THR A 141 -16.20 4.35 11.23
CA THR A 141 -16.83 4.14 12.55
C THR A 141 -15.88 3.39 13.47
N LYS A 142 -15.25 2.34 12.97
CA LYS A 142 -14.29 1.54 13.75
C LYS A 142 -13.05 2.35 14.12
N TYR A 143 -12.49 3.11 13.18
CA TYR A 143 -11.34 3.97 13.44
C TYR A 143 -11.66 5.01 14.52
N THR A 144 -12.78 5.71 14.40
CA THR A 144 -13.18 6.72 15.38
C THR A 144 -13.39 6.13 16.78
N SER A 145 -13.99 4.96 16.88
CA SER A 145 -14.19 4.31 18.20
C SER A 145 -12.87 3.89 18.86
N LEU A 146 -11.86 3.49 18.10
CA LEU A 146 -10.59 2.98 18.62
C LEU A 146 -9.56 4.09 18.89
N PHE A 147 -9.50 5.10 18.03
CA PHE A 147 -8.41 6.07 18.00
C PHE A 147 -8.80 7.48 18.44
N CYS A 148 -10.05 7.91 18.25
CA CYS A 148 -10.42 9.27 18.60
C CYS A 148 -10.32 9.57 20.09
N ASN A 149 -10.61 8.61 20.96
CA ASN A 149 -10.43 8.76 22.40
C ASN A 149 -8.96 8.98 22.81
N LYS A 150 -8.01 8.45 22.03
CA LYS A 150 -6.57 8.62 22.25
C LYS A 150 -6.03 9.95 21.69
N LEU A 151 -6.73 10.55 20.73
CA LEU A 151 -6.29 11.79 20.06
C LEU A 151 -6.70 13.05 20.80
N THR A 152 -7.46 12.97 21.90
CA THR A 152 -8.02 14.12 22.64
C THR A 152 -8.56 15.18 21.68
N LEU A 153 -9.49 14.77 20.81
CA LEU A 153 -10.08 15.64 19.81
C LEU A 153 -11.04 16.62 20.49
N SER A 154 -10.72 17.89 20.47
CA SER A 154 -11.59 18.94 21.04
C SER A 154 -12.89 19.14 20.24
N LYS A 155 -12.92 18.81 18.96
CA LYS A 155 -14.12 18.72 18.10
C LYS A 155 -13.81 17.88 16.85
N ALA A 156 -14.63 16.88 16.56
CA ALA A 156 -14.61 16.18 15.27
C ALA A 156 -15.54 16.91 14.29
N ILE A 157 -15.00 17.40 13.19
CA ILE A 157 -15.80 17.88 12.05
C ILE A 157 -15.89 16.73 11.06
N LYS A 158 -17.09 16.18 10.85
CA LYS A 158 -17.37 15.24 9.77
C LYS A 158 -17.59 16.05 8.50
N ILE A 159 -16.79 15.83 7.50
CA ILE A 159 -16.99 16.34 6.14
C ILE A 159 -17.57 15.22 5.30
#